data_08510234b08544482a765166e4b815e3
#
_entry.id   08510234b08544482a765166e4b815e3
#
_cell.length_a   1.000
_cell.length_b   1.000
_cell.length_c   1.000
_cell.angle_alpha   90.00
_cell.angle_beta   90.00
_cell.angle_gamma   90.00
#
_symmetry.space_group_name_H-M   'P 1'
#
loop_
_entity.id
_entity.type
_entity.pdbx_description
1 polymer ?
#
loop_
_entity_poly.entity_id
_entity_poly.type
_entity_poly.pdbx_seq_one_letter_code
_entity_poly.pdbx_strand_id
1 'polypeptide(L)'
;MKRISIKNMDGTMEEVDLVNSFKIDKINKQFVILSKGESAGEGMSKIYISEVIETEPGVYSMIGIQDDEIWKMVKQAMKQIVEG
;
A
#
# COMPACT_ATOMS: atom_id res chain seq x y z
N MET A 1 -13.34 -0.60 6.73
CA MET A 1 -12.27 -0.51 5.72
C MET A 1 -12.72 -1.17 4.42
N LYS A 2 -12.25 -0.66 3.31
CA LYS A 2 -12.60 -1.20 2.01
C LYS A 2 -11.71 -2.42 1.70
N ARG A 3 -12.32 -3.49 1.18
CA ARG A 3 -11.55 -4.64 0.71
C ARG A 3 -11.24 -4.48 -0.76
N ILE A 4 -10.02 -4.80 -1.13
CA ILE A 4 -9.57 -4.77 -2.51
C ILE A 4 -8.87 -6.07 -2.86
N SER A 5 -8.78 -6.36 -4.16
CA SER A 5 -8.00 -7.49 -4.65
C SER A 5 -6.65 -6.97 -5.12
N ILE A 6 -5.58 -7.64 -4.68
CA ILE A 6 -4.24 -7.33 -5.14
C ILE A 6 -3.65 -8.52 -5.88
N LYS A 7 -2.84 -8.22 -6.86
CA LYS A 7 -2.05 -9.23 -7.57
C LYS A 7 -0.61 -9.12 -7.08
N ASN A 8 -0.12 -10.18 -6.48
CA ASN A 8 1.25 -10.24 -5.99
C ASN A 8 2.24 -10.39 -7.14
N MET A 9 3.52 -10.16 -6.87
CA MET A 9 4.55 -10.23 -7.90
C MET A 9 4.72 -11.63 -8.48
N ASP A 10 4.31 -12.66 -7.74
CA ASP A 10 4.33 -14.04 -8.20
C ASP A 10 3.10 -14.43 -9.03
N GLY A 11 2.17 -13.50 -9.24
CA GLY A 11 0.97 -13.73 -10.02
C GLY A 11 -0.25 -14.19 -9.22
N THR A 12 -0.10 -14.44 -7.92
CA THR A 12 -1.22 -14.87 -7.09
C THR A 12 -2.11 -13.69 -6.74
N MET A 13 -3.41 -13.95 -6.58
CA MET A 13 -4.39 -12.95 -6.18
C MET A 13 -4.73 -13.10 -4.72
N GLU A 14 -4.95 -11.97 -4.06
CA GLU A 14 -5.24 -11.94 -2.63
C GLU A 14 -6.21 -10.81 -2.32
N GLU A 15 -7.15 -11.06 -1.40
CA GLU A 15 -8.02 -9.99 -0.90
C GLU A 15 -7.44 -9.44 0.40
N VAL A 16 -7.36 -8.12 0.49
CA VAL A 16 -6.79 -7.43 1.63
C VAL A 16 -7.64 -6.22 2.00
N ASP A 17 -7.48 -5.73 3.21
CA ASP A 17 -8.14 -4.51 3.65
C ASP A 17 -7.32 -3.29 3.24
N LEU A 18 -7.94 -2.36 2.54
CA LEU A 18 -7.32 -1.11 2.17
C LEU A 18 -7.44 -0.14 3.34
N VAL A 19 -6.32 0.17 3.96
CA VAL A 19 -6.28 1.14 5.06
C VAL A 19 -6.31 2.56 4.52
N ASN A 20 -5.48 2.84 3.54
CA ASN A 20 -5.41 4.14 2.91
C ASN A 20 -4.69 4.03 1.56
N SER A 21 -4.84 5.06 0.74
CA SER A 21 -4.11 5.15 -0.51
C SER A 21 -3.72 6.61 -0.74
N PHE A 22 -2.62 6.82 -1.44
CA PHE A 22 -2.18 8.16 -1.77
C PHE A 22 -1.37 8.13 -3.05
N LYS A 23 -1.29 9.28 -3.70
CA LYS A 23 -0.51 9.45 -4.92
C LYS A 23 0.54 10.53 -4.67
N ILE A 24 1.77 10.27 -5.10
CA ILE A 24 2.83 11.27 -5.08
C ILE A 24 2.93 11.84 -6.49
N ASP A 25 2.37 13.03 -6.67
CA ASP A 25 2.28 13.66 -7.99
C ASP A 25 3.64 13.95 -8.59
N LYS A 26 4.61 14.29 -7.77
CA LYS A 26 5.97 14.61 -8.21
C LYS A 26 6.60 13.48 -9.03
N ILE A 27 6.28 12.24 -8.69
CA ILE A 27 6.82 11.06 -9.38
C ILE A 27 5.74 10.28 -10.11
N ASN A 28 4.50 10.76 -10.05
CA ASN A 28 3.34 10.15 -10.71
C ASN A 28 3.18 8.68 -10.37
N LYS A 29 3.25 8.36 -9.08
CA LYS A 29 3.12 6.98 -8.58
C LYS A 29 2.06 6.90 -7.50
N GLN A 30 1.32 5.80 -7.50
CA GLN A 30 0.27 5.55 -6.53
C GLN A 30 0.74 4.48 -5.54
N PHE A 31 0.39 4.68 -4.27
CA PHE A 31 0.75 3.77 -3.18
C PHE A 31 -0.48 3.40 -2.39
N VAL A 32 -0.47 2.20 -1.82
CA VAL A 32 -1.53 1.75 -0.93
C VAL A 32 -0.95 1.28 0.39
N ILE A 33 -1.73 1.50 1.44
CA ILE A 33 -1.44 0.97 2.77
C ILE A 33 -2.47 -0.11 3.03
N LEU A 34 -2.00 -1.32 3.27
CA LEU A 34 -2.84 -2.52 3.36
C LEU A 34 -2.74 -3.17 4.72
N SER A 35 -3.80 -3.86 5.11
CA SER A 35 -3.80 -4.74 6.26
C SER A 35 -4.26 -6.13 5.81
N LYS A 36 -3.54 -7.15 6.24
CA LYS A 36 -3.89 -8.55 5.94
C LYS A 36 -4.50 -9.26 7.15
N GLY A 37 -4.86 -8.49 8.18
CA GLY A 37 -5.43 -9.07 9.39
C GLY A 37 -4.41 -9.71 10.31
N GLU A 38 -3.12 -9.50 10.07
CA GLU A 38 -2.06 -10.07 10.90
C GLU A 38 -1.76 -9.17 12.09
N SER A 39 -1.50 -9.79 13.25
CA SER A 39 -1.14 -9.06 14.46
C SER A 39 0.35 -8.76 14.48
N ALA A 40 0.71 -7.51 14.78
CA ALA A 40 2.09 -7.10 14.97
C ALA A 40 2.48 -7.03 16.45
N GLY A 41 1.50 -7.24 17.36
CA GLY A 41 1.66 -7.17 18.80
C GLY A 41 0.32 -6.86 19.43
N GLU A 42 0.30 -6.71 20.74
CA GLU A 42 -0.95 -6.42 21.47
C GLU A 42 -1.62 -5.16 20.97
N GLY A 43 -2.83 -5.30 20.46
CA GLY A 43 -3.62 -4.19 19.97
C GLY A 43 -3.10 -3.54 18.70
N MET A 44 -2.13 -4.15 18.02
CA MET A 44 -1.53 -3.62 16.82
C MET A 44 -1.74 -4.56 15.64
N SER A 45 -1.94 -3.98 14.45
CA SER A 45 -2.06 -4.75 13.23
C SER A 45 -0.86 -4.46 12.32
N LYS A 46 -0.38 -5.49 11.63
CA LYS A 46 0.64 -5.30 10.62
C LYS A 46 0.05 -4.55 9.42
N ILE A 47 0.79 -3.57 8.95
CA ILE A 47 0.43 -2.86 7.74
C ILE A 47 1.53 -3.04 6.70
N TYR A 48 1.12 -2.99 5.45
CA TYR A 48 2.02 -3.13 4.30
C TYR A 48 1.83 -1.94 3.39
N ILE A 49 2.92 -1.47 2.81
CA ILE A 49 2.88 -0.35 1.89
C ILE A 49 3.54 -0.80 0.60
N SER A 50 2.89 -0.49 -0.52
CA SER A 50 3.45 -0.84 -1.83
C SER A 50 3.02 0.18 -2.86
N GLU A 51 3.88 0.35 -3.86
CA GLU A 51 3.50 1.01 -5.08
C GLU A 51 2.58 0.05 -5.85
N VAL A 52 1.51 0.58 -6.44
CA VAL A 52 0.55 -0.24 -7.18
C VAL A 52 0.22 0.40 -8.51
N ILE A 53 -0.19 -0.45 -9.45
CA ILE A 53 -0.80 -0.04 -10.71
C ILE A 53 -2.17 -0.71 -10.78
N GLU A 54 -3.21 0.08 -11.02
CA GLU A 54 -4.55 -0.48 -11.23
C GLU A 54 -4.62 -1.05 -12.63
N THR A 55 -4.75 -2.37 -12.72
CA THR A 55 -4.80 -3.07 -14.01
C THR A 55 -6.23 -3.26 -14.51
N GLU A 56 -7.17 -3.38 -13.58
CA GLU A 56 -8.61 -3.47 -13.86
C GLU A 56 -9.32 -2.74 -12.74
N PRO A 57 -10.57 -2.28 -12.93
CA PRO A 57 -11.31 -1.62 -11.86
C PRO A 57 -11.35 -2.47 -10.60
N GLY A 58 -10.78 -1.95 -9.51
CA GLY A 58 -10.74 -2.63 -8.23
C GLY A 58 -9.63 -3.67 -8.07
N VAL A 59 -8.80 -3.89 -9.10
CA VAL A 59 -7.68 -4.84 -9.04
C VAL A 59 -6.38 -4.07 -9.16
N TYR A 60 -5.52 -4.24 -8.16
CA TYR A 60 -4.24 -3.53 -8.08
C TYR A 60 -3.08 -4.52 -8.15
N SER A 61 -2.14 -4.26 -9.04
CA SER A 61 -0.89 -5.04 -9.11
C SER A 61 0.14 -4.41 -8.20
N MET A 62 0.68 -5.19 -7.27
CA MET A 62 1.73 -4.72 -6.37
C MET A 62 3.06 -4.77 -7.07
N ILE A 63 3.77 -3.65 -7.02
CA ILE A 63 5.10 -3.55 -7.63
C ILE A 63 6.18 -3.60 -6.57
N GLY A 64 5.87 -3.14 -5.36
CA GLY A 64 6.84 -3.00 -4.29
C GLY A 64 7.62 -1.69 -4.41
N ILE A 65 8.34 -1.34 -3.37
CA ILE A 65 9.13 -0.13 -3.33
C ILE A 65 10.60 -0.56 -3.25
N GLN A 66 11.34 -0.33 -4.33
CA GLN A 66 12.72 -0.79 -4.44
C GLN A 66 13.74 0.35 -4.40
N ASP A 67 13.27 1.60 -4.50
CA ASP A 67 14.12 2.79 -4.55
C ASP A 67 14.10 3.50 -3.20
N ASP A 68 15.29 3.73 -2.63
CA ASP A 68 15.42 4.40 -1.33
C ASP A 68 14.86 5.82 -1.33
N GLU A 69 15.00 6.53 -2.46
CA GLU A 69 14.44 7.87 -2.60
C GLU A 69 12.91 7.84 -2.53
N ILE A 70 12.32 6.86 -3.18
CA ILE A 70 10.86 6.67 -3.14
C ILE A 70 10.44 6.32 -1.71
N TRP A 71 11.18 5.46 -1.02
CA TRP A 71 10.92 5.12 0.38
C TRP A 71 10.90 6.34 1.28
N LYS A 72 11.83 7.26 1.08
CA LYS A 72 11.87 8.51 1.85
C LYS A 72 10.60 9.33 1.64
N MET A 73 10.17 9.44 0.39
CA MET A 73 8.93 10.16 0.05
C MET A 73 7.70 9.50 0.66
N VAL A 74 7.64 8.17 0.61
CA VAL A 74 6.54 7.40 1.16
C VAL A 74 6.47 7.57 2.68
N LYS A 75 7.59 7.48 3.36
CA LYS A 75 7.66 7.68 4.81
C LYS A 75 7.18 9.07 5.20
N GLN A 76 7.54 10.08 4.45
CA GLN A 76 7.11 11.45 4.68
C GLN A 76 5.59 11.60 4.48
N ALA A 77 5.07 11.02 3.42
CA ALA A 77 3.63 11.05 3.15
C ALA A 77 2.86 10.33 4.25
N MET A 78 3.34 9.18 4.69
CA MET A 78 2.72 8.42 5.78
C MET A 78 2.70 9.21 7.08
N LYS A 79 3.78 9.90 7.39
CA LYS A 79 3.86 10.72 8.59
C LYS A 79 2.78 11.79 8.58
N GLN A 80 2.54 12.41 7.44
CA GLN A 80 1.48 13.41 7.30
C GLN A 80 0.08 12.79 7.47
N ILE A 81 -0.13 11.59 6.95
CA ILE A 81 -1.40 10.90 7.09
C ILE A 81 -1.67 10.55 8.56
N VAL A 82 -0.67 10.05 9.26
CA VAL A 82 -0.81 9.63 10.66
C VAL A 82 -0.93 10.82 11.60
N GLU A 83 -0.19 11.88 11.35
CA GLU A 83 -0.17 13.08 12.21
C GLU A 83 -1.23 14.09 11.82
N GLY A 84 -1.67 14.04 10.61
CA GLY A 84 -2.61 15.00 10.04
C GLY A 84 -4.01 14.71 10.33
#